data_6a3f9eaea467f5321e36b9159d134db9
#
_entry.id   6a3f9eaea467f5321e36b9159d134db9
#
_cell.length_a   1.000
_cell.length_b   1.000
_cell.length_c   1.000
_cell.angle_alpha   90.00
_cell.angle_beta   90.00
_cell.angle_gamma   90.00
#
_symmetry.space_group_name_H-M   'P 1'
#
loop_
_entity.id
_entity.type
_entity.pdbx_description
1 polymer ?
#
loop_
_entity_poly.entity_id
_entity_poly.type
_entity_poly.pdbx_seq_one_letter_code
_entity_poly.pdbx_strand_id
1 'polypeptide(L)'
;YRYRMHQEDLAKQFGRWYRQIHGDKKTVSLLGIRADESLQRYSGFLNKKYGYKGECWISNQFKNVWCASPLYDWSAKDVWHANYLFSYDYNRLYDLYHKAGLKVSQMRVASPFNDYSKDAINLYRVIDPEIWCKLIGRVQGANFASIYGRTKAMGYRTITLPPGHTWKSYTHFLLDTCLLYTSDAADE
;
A
#
# COMPACT_ATOMS: atom_id res chain seq x y z
N TYR A 1 20.57 -4.94 10.50
CA TYR A 1 19.96 -3.77 9.84
C TYR A 1 21.05 -2.95 9.15
N ARG A 2 20.87 -2.64 7.88
CA ARG A 2 21.78 -1.76 7.14
C ARG A 2 21.07 -0.43 6.85
N TYR A 3 21.79 0.66 6.95
CA TYR A 3 21.29 1.97 6.55
C TYR A 3 20.79 1.95 5.10
N ARG A 4 19.62 2.51 4.81
CA ARG A 4 18.92 2.48 3.51
C ARG A 4 18.48 1.09 3.02
N MET A 5 18.26 0.14 3.92
CA MET A 5 17.67 -1.15 3.57
C MET A 5 16.18 -0.97 3.18
N HIS A 6 15.79 -1.48 2.02
CA HIS A 6 14.40 -1.51 1.61
C HIS A 6 13.59 -2.52 2.43
N GLN A 7 12.29 -2.29 2.57
CA GLN A 7 11.38 -3.17 3.33
C GLN A 7 11.42 -4.62 2.82
N GLU A 8 11.51 -4.80 1.50
CA GLU A 8 11.58 -6.12 0.87
C GLU A 8 12.86 -6.88 1.24
N ASP A 9 13.99 -6.16 1.31
CA ASP A 9 15.26 -6.74 1.73
C ASP A 9 15.24 -7.09 3.21
N LEU A 10 14.61 -6.26 4.03
CA LEU A 10 14.44 -6.53 5.48
C LEU A 10 13.67 -7.84 5.69
N ALA A 11 12.55 -8.04 5.00
CA ALA A 11 11.74 -9.25 5.13
C ALA A 11 12.54 -10.53 4.78
N LYS A 12 13.32 -10.48 3.68
CA LYS A 12 14.19 -11.58 3.25
C LYS A 12 15.33 -11.86 4.24
N GLN A 13 16.00 -10.79 4.70
CA GLN A 13 17.12 -10.91 5.64
C GLN A 13 16.66 -11.36 7.03
N PHE A 14 15.46 -10.94 7.45
CA PHE A 14 14.89 -11.35 8.73
C PHE A 14 14.72 -12.86 8.84
N GLY A 15 14.16 -13.50 7.83
CA GLY A 15 13.99 -14.97 7.83
C GLY A 15 15.32 -15.71 7.96
N ARG A 16 16.37 -15.21 7.28
CA ARG A 16 17.72 -15.76 7.38
C ARG A 16 18.32 -15.58 8.78
N TRP A 17 18.23 -14.37 9.31
CA TRP A 17 18.71 -14.04 10.65
C TRP A 17 17.99 -14.86 11.72
N TYR A 18 16.65 -14.90 11.66
CA TYR A 18 15.83 -15.66 12.60
C TYR A 18 16.21 -17.15 12.64
N ARG A 19 16.38 -17.75 11.47
CA ARG A 19 16.87 -19.12 11.37
C ARG A 19 18.22 -19.35 12.07
N GLN A 20 19.17 -18.44 11.84
CA GLN A 20 20.52 -18.55 12.42
C GLN A 20 20.50 -18.54 13.95
N ILE A 21 19.73 -17.63 14.56
CA ILE A 21 19.66 -17.52 16.04
C ILE A 21 18.89 -18.69 16.69
N HIS A 22 18.09 -19.41 15.89
CA HIS A 22 17.32 -20.59 16.36
C HIS A 22 17.95 -21.94 15.94
N GLY A 23 19.25 -22.01 15.70
CA GLY A 23 19.99 -23.24 15.46
C GLY A 23 19.71 -23.86 14.08
N ASP A 24 19.58 -23.03 13.06
CA ASP A 24 19.37 -23.43 11.65
C ASP A 24 18.13 -24.32 11.39
N LYS A 25 17.14 -24.27 12.27
CA LYS A 25 15.89 -25.01 12.12
C LYS A 25 15.10 -24.53 10.89
N LYS A 26 14.23 -25.39 10.36
CA LYS A 26 13.29 -25.00 9.31
C LYS A 26 12.40 -23.87 9.82
N THR A 27 12.38 -22.76 9.10
CA THR A 27 11.63 -21.56 9.43
C THR A 27 10.61 -21.27 8.34
N VAL A 28 9.38 -20.94 8.73
CA VAL A 28 8.31 -20.58 7.81
C VAL A 28 7.80 -19.18 8.17
N SER A 29 7.77 -18.29 7.20
CA SER A 29 7.08 -16.98 7.29
C SER A 29 5.67 -17.15 6.74
N LEU A 30 4.65 -16.83 7.56
CA LEU A 30 3.27 -16.83 7.12
C LEU A 30 2.94 -15.44 6.54
N LEU A 31 2.35 -15.43 5.33
CA LEU A 31 1.99 -14.22 4.60
C LEU A 31 0.49 -14.25 4.29
N GLY A 32 -0.21 -13.13 4.54
CA GLY A 32 -1.61 -12.96 4.19
C GLY A 32 -1.83 -12.60 2.71
N ILE A 33 -1.01 -13.14 1.80
CA ILE A 33 -1.09 -12.86 0.36
C ILE A 33 -2.17 -13.73 -0.27
N ARG A 34 -3.01 -13.13 -1.13
CA ARG A 34 -4.09 -13.81 -1.85
C ARG A 34 -3.94 -13.64 -3.36
N ALA A 35 -4.36 -14.65 -4.12
CA ALA A 35 -4.37 -14.61 -5.58
C ALA A 35 -5.33 -13.53 -6.13
N ASP A 36 -6.42 -13.27 -5.43
CA ASP A 36 -7.45 -12.28 -5.76
C ASP A 36 -6.93 -10.81 -5.75
N GLU A 37 -5.78 -10.55 -5.15
CA GLU A 37 -5.26 -9.17 -5.01
C GLU A 37 -4.73 -8.56 -6.33
N SER A 38 -4.18 -9.37 -7.22
CA SER A 38 -3.65 -8.93 -8.52
C SER A 38 -3.25 -10.08 -9.43
N LEU A 39 -3.19 -9.83 -10.74
CA LEU A 39 -2.68 -10.79 -11.73
C LEU A 39 -1.24 -11.23 -11.42
N GLN A 40 -0.40 -10.35 -10.91
CA GLN A 40 0.96 -10.68 -10.51
C GLN A 40 0.99 -11.70 -9.37
N ARG A 41 0.11 -11.54 -8.36
CA ARG A 41 -0.04 -12.47 -7.26
C ARG A 41 -0.56 -13.82 -7.75
N TYR A 42 -1.61 -13.80 -8.56
CA TYR A 42 -2.17 -14.99 -9.18
C TYR A 42 -1.13 -15.77 -9.98
N SER A 43 -0.39 -15.11 -10.87
CA SER A 43 0.69 -15.73 -11.66
C SER A 43 1.78 -16.32 -10.79
N GLY A 44 2.10 -15.67 -9.65
CA GLY A 44 3.07 -16.18 -8.69
C GLY A 44 2.67 -17.52 -8.07
N PHE A 45 1.38 -17.75 -7.84
CA PHE A 45 0.87 -19.03 -7.34
C PHE A 45 0.79 -20.12 -8.41
N LEU A 46 0.60 -19.76 -9.68
CA LEU A 46 0.58 -20.72 -10.79
C LEU A 46 1.95 -21.34 -11.08
N ASN A 47 3.03 -20.69 -10.67
CA ASN A 47 4.39 -21.19 -10.92
C ASN A 47 4.77 -22.32 -9.95
N LYS A 48 4.28 -23.53 -10.22
CA LYS A 48 4.49 -24.74 -9.41
C LYS A 48 5.97 -25.16 -9.24
N LYS A 49 6.88 -24.63 -10.07
CA LYS A 49 8.32 -24.96 -10.03
C LYS A 49 8.96 -24.64 -8.67
N TYR A 50 8.42 -23.64 -7.97
CA TYR A 50 8.95 -23.17 -6.68
C TYR A 50 8.11 -23.63 -5.48
N GLY A 51 7.06 -24.41 -5.70
CA GLY A 51 6.19 -24.92 -4.65
C GLY A 51 6.84 -26.03 -3.80
N TYR A 52 6.49 -26.07 -2.53
CA TYR A 52 6.92 -27.14 -1.63
C TYR A 52 6.00 -28.35 -1.80
N LYS A 53 6.55 -29.50 -2.17
CA LYS A 53 5.77 -30.73 -2.39
C LYS A 53 4.59 -30.59 -3.36
N GLY A 54 4.70 -29.69 -4.32
CA GLY A 54 3.63 -29.40 -5.28
C GLY A 54 2.62 -28.36 -4.84
N GLU A 55 2.72 -27.84 -3.63
CA GLU A 55 1.84 -26.80 -3.11
C GLU A 55 2.25 -25.43 -3.64
N CYS A 56 1.39 -24.79 -4.45
CA CYS A 56 1.68 -23.52 -5.10
C CYS A 56 1.77 -22.32 -4.13
N TRP A 57 1.20 -22.44 -2.94
CA TRP A 57 1.15 -21.39 -1.92
C TRP A 57 2.33 -21.40 -0.95
N ILE A 58 3.27 -22.38 -1.09
CA ILE A 58 4.49 -22.44 -0.29
C ILE A 58 5.70 -22.32 -1.22
N SER A 59 6.54 -21.31 -0.99
CA SER A 59 7.76 -21.08 -1.77
C SER A 59 9.00 -21.12 -0.91
N ASN A 60 10.11 -21.60 -1.47
CA ASN A 60 11.41 -21.54 -0.81
C ASN A 60 12.08 -20.20 -1.08
N GLN A 61 12.48 -19.49 -0.04
CA GLN A 61 13.25 -18.24 -0.16
C GLN A 61 14.76 -18.48 -0.05
N PHE A 62 15.15 -19.31 0.91
CA PHE A 62 16.54 -19.68 1.18
C PHE A 62 16.59 -21.10 1.76
N LYS A 63 17.79 -21.66 1.89
CA LYS A 63 17.98 -22.95 2.58
C LYS A 63 17.32 -22.92 3.95
N ASN A 64 16.35 -23.80 4.16
CA ASN A 64 15.55 -23.92 5.39
C ASN A 64 14.67 -22.70 5.75
N VAL A 65 14.44 -21.77 4.82
CA VAL A 65 13.52 -20.63 5.00
C VAL A 65 12.45 -20.64 3.92
N TRP A 66 11.22 -20.72 4.35
CA TRP A 66 10.03 -20.85 3.48
C TRP A 66 9.08 -19.69 3.70
N CYS A 67 8.30 -19.34 2.68
CA CYS A 67 7.13 -18.49 2.79
C CYS A 67 5.89 -19.30 2.45
N ALA A 68 4.88 -19.19 3.28
CA ALA A 68 3.59 -19.81 3.07
C ALA A 68 2.46 -18.77 3.10
N SER A 69 1.55 -18.89 2.13
CA SER A 69 0.38 -18.00 2.00
C SER A 69 -0.90 -18.84 2.17
N PRO A 70 -1.28 -19.18 3.41
CA PRO A 70 -2.40 -20.10 3.68
C PRO A 70 -3.75 -19.58 3.21
N LEU A 71 -3.88 -18.27 2.96
CA LEU A 71 -5.09 -17.61 2.47
C LEU A 71 -5.05 -17.36 0.96
N TYR A 72 -4.17 -18.05 0.21
CA TYR A 72 -3.90 -17.77 -1.20
C TYR A 72 -5.14 -17.83 -2.10
N ASP A 73 -6.08 -18.71 -1.80
CA ASP A 73 -7.32 -18.94 -2.53
C ASP A 73 -8.53 -18.14 -2.00
N TRP A 74 -8.35 -17.39 -0.92
CA TRP A 74 -9.43 -16.57 -0.35
C TRP A 74 -9.71 -15.34 -1.20
N SER A 75 -11.00 -15.03 -1.39
CA SER A 75 -11.44 -13.74 -1.90
C SER A 75 -11.47 -12.66 -0.79
N ALA A 76 -11.61 -11.41 -1.18
CA ALA A 76 -11.82 -10.33 -0.22
C ALA A 76 -13.11 -10.53 0.61
N LYS A 77 -14.13 -11.16 0.02
CA LYS A 77 -15.39 -11.48 0.72
C LYS A 77 -15.17 -12.52 1.81
N ASP A 78 -14.34 -13.54 1.55
CA ASP A 78 -14.04 -14.58 2.54
C ASP A 78 -13.34 -14.00 3.76
N VAL A 79 -12.40 -13.06 3.54
CA VAL A 79 -11.71 -12.36 4.64
C VAL A 79 -12.72 -11.59 5.50
N TRP A 80 -13.64 -10.83 4.90
CA TRP A 80 -14.66 -10.09 5.64
C TRP A 80 -15.68 -10.99 6.30
N HIS A 81 -16.03 -12.10 5.65
CA HIS A 81 -16.92 -13.11 6.23
C HIS A 81 -16.30 -13.76 7.49
N ALA A 82 -15.04 -14.17 7.40
CA ALA A 82 -14.30 -14.70 8.55
C ALA A 82 -14.17 -13.67 9.67
N ASN A 83 -13.87 -12.40 9.32
CA ASN A 83 -13.83 -11.32 10.31
C ASN A 83 -15.14 -11.17 11.06
N TYR A 84 -16.27 -11.21 10.35
CA TYR A 84 -17.60 -11.14 10.94
C TYR A 84 -17.89 -12.35 11.84
N LEU A 85 -17.62 -13.57 11.37
CA LEU A 85 -17.91 -14.81 12.12
C LEU A 85 -17.09 -14.93 13.40
N PHE A 86 -15.83 -14.55 13.36
CA PHE A 86 -14.89 -14.72 14.47
C PHE A 86 -14.66 -13.44 15.27
N SER A 87 -15.36 -12.35 14.90
CA SER A 87 -15.22 -11.04 15.57
C SER A 87 -13.77 -10.58 15.71
N TYR A 88 -12.97 -10.76 14.65
CA TYR A 88 -11.59 -10.31 14.65
C TYR A 88 -11.52 -8.79 14.71
N ASP A 89 -10.50 -8.31 15.39
CA ASP A 89 -10.18 -6.90 15.39
C ASP A 89 -9.59 -6.48 14.02
N TYR A 90 -9.97 -5.31 13.52
CA TYR A 90 -9.48 -4.80 12.24
C TYR A 90 -9.30 -3.28 12.26
N ASN A 91 -8.53 -2.76 11.33
CA ASN A 91 -8.27 -1.33 11.23
C ASN A 91 -9.53 -0.58 10.76
N ARG A 92 -10.05 0.31 11.61
CA ARG A 92 -11.26 1.13 11.36
C ARG A 92 -11.15 2.05 10.15
N LEU A 93 -9.95 2.23 9.61
CA LEU A 93 -9.75 2.96 8.36
C LEU A 93 -10.50 2.33 7.17
N TYR A 94 -10.75 1.01 7.21
CA TYR A 94 -11.58 0.34 6.20
C TYR A 94 -13.03 0.86 6.20
N ASP A 95 -13.60 1.14 7.36
CA ASP A 95 -14.95 1.70 7.47
C ASP A 95 -15.01 3.11 6.87
N LEU A 96 -13.98 3.92 7.10
CA LEU A 96 -13.87 5.26 6.54
C LEU A 96 -13.69 5.24 5.02
N TYR A 97 -12.87 4.32 4.51
CA TYR A 97 -12.73 4.10 3.07
C TYR A 97 -14.04 3.66 2.41
N HIS A 98 -14.78 2.77 3.07
CA HIS A 98 -16.09 2.34 2.59
C HIS A 98 -17.08 3.50 2.54
N LYS A 99 -17.18 4.29 3.61
CA LYS A 99 -18.02 5.51 3.66
C LYS A 99 -17.62 6.54 2.60
N ALA A 100 -16.33 6.64 2.28
CA ALA A 100 -15.82 7.50 1.21
C ALA A 100 -16.09 6.95 -0.21
N GLY A 101 -16.73 5.77 -0.34
CA GLY A 101 -17.11 5.16 -1.62
C GLY A 101 -15.99 4.42 -2.34
N LEU A 102 -14.90 4.06 -1.64
CA LEU A 102 -13.85 3.25 -2.25
C LEU A 102 -14.35 1.82 -2.48
N LYS A 103 -13.95 1.24 -3.62
CA LYS A 103 -14.15 -0.18 -3.88
C LYS A 103 -13.22 -1.00 -2.98
N VAL A 104 -13.61 -2.23 -2.63
CA VAL A 104 -12.82 -3.14 -1.78
C VAL A 104 -11.38 -3.32 -2.31
N SER A 105 -11.20 -3.39 -3.64
CA SER A 105 -9.88 -3.50 -4.28
C SER A 105 -8.99 -2.26 -4.12
N GLN A 106 -9.58 -1.11 -3.78
CA GLN A 106 -8.90 0.17 -3.56
C GLN A 106 -8.61 0.44 -2.08
N MET A 107 -9.28 -0.29 -1.18
CA MET A 107 -9.14 -0.14 0.27
C MET A 107 -7.84 -0.80 0.75
N ARG A 108 -6.73 -0.11 0.56
CA ARG A 108 -5.42 -0.58 1.01
C ARG A 108 -4.91 0.29 2.14
N VAL A 109 -4.85 -0.28 3.34
CA VAL A 109 -4.22 0.37 4.48
C VAL A 109 -2.71 0.19 4.35
N ALA A 110 -2.05 1.20 3.82
CA ALA A 110 -0.60 1.23 3.62
C ALA A 110 -0.05 2.57 4.08
N SER A 111 1.26 2.64 4.30
CA SER A 111 1.94 3.92 4.55
C SER A 111 1.63 4.91 3.42
N PRO A 112 1.31 6.19 3.73
CA PRO A 112 1.05 7.22 2.72
C PRO A 112 2.22 7.44 1.76
N PHE A 113 3.42 6.96 2.11
CA PHE A 113 4.62 7.02 1.28
C PHE A 113 4.78 5.82 0.33
N ASN A 114 3.83 4.88 0.34
CA ASN A 114 3.86 3.71 -0.52
C ASN A 114 3.02 3.97 -1.79
N ASP A 115 3.47 3.43 -2.92
CA ASP A 115 2.76 3.50 -4.21
C ASP A 115 1.31 2.99 -4.13
N TYR A 116 1.04 2.04 -3.24
CA TYR A 116 -0.31 1.51 -3.03
C TYR A 116 -1.27 2.49 -2.35
N SER A 117 -0.78 3.59 -1.78
CA SER A 117 -1.61 4.62 -1.12
C SER A 117 -2.08 5.73 -2.07
N LYS A 118 -1.66 5.72 -3.33
CA LYS A 118 -1.97 6.78 -4.30
C LYS A 118 -3.46 7.06 -4.43
N ASP A 119 -4.29 6.02 -4.39
CA ASP A 119 -5.74 6.14 -4.54
C ASP A 119 -6.45 6.71 -3.30
N ALA A 120 -5.83 6.57 -2.13
CA ALA A 120 -6.41 6.95 -0.85
C ALA A 120 -5.72 8.17 -0.20
N ILE A 121 -4.61 8.66 -0.76
CA ILE A 121 -3.80 9.71 -0.13
C ILE A 121 -4.59 11.01 0.08
N ASN A 122 -5.46 11.37 -0.86
CA ASN A 122 -6.31 12.56 -0.77
C ASN A 122 -7.39 12.45 0.31
N LEU A 123 -7.74 11.25 0.75
CA LEU A 123 -8.73 11.05 1.80
C LEU A 123 -8.19 11.40 3.18
N TYR A 124 -6.87 11.38 3.38
CA TYR A 124 -6.25 11.80 4.64
C TYR A 124 -6.62 13.24 5.00
N ARG A 125 -6.82 14.12 4.02
CA ARG A 125 -7.29 15.50 4.25
C ARG A 125 -8.60 15.59 5.01
N VAL A 126 -9.49 14.60 4.79
CA VAL A 126 -10.83 14.56 5.38
C VAL A 126 -10.86 13.66 6.61
N ILE A 127 -10.15 12.55 6.57
CA ILE A 127 -10.12 11.55 7.64
C ILE A 127 -9.32 12.06 8.84
N ASP A 128 -8.16 12.65 8.60
CA ASP A 128 -7.26 13.16 9.64
C ASP A 128 -6.46 14.36 9.10
N PRO A 129 -7.03 15.58 9.21
CA PRO A 129 -6.38 16.81 8.75
C PRO A 129 -5.03 17.07 9.44
N GLU A 130 -4.89 16.72 10.72
CA GLU A 130 -3.65 16.95 11.48
C GLU A 130 -2.50 16.08 10.93
N ILE A 131 -2.76 14.78 10.74
CA ILE A 131 -1.78 13.89 10.10
C ILE A 131 -1.50 14.35 8.66
N TRP A 132 -2.52 14.84 7.95
CA TRP A 132 -2.33 15.40 6.61
C TRP A 132 -1.34 16.57 6.62
N CYS A 133 -1.52 17.57 7.50
CA CYS A 133 -0.60 18.70 7.62
C CYS A 133 0.85 18.25 7.93
N LYS A 134 1.02 17.33 8.86
CA LYS A 134 2.34 16.74 9.17
C LYS A 134 2.96 16.03 7.97
N LEU A 135 2.14 15.35 7.17
CA LEU A 135 2.59 14.60 5.99
C LEU A 135 3.06 15.52 4.88
N ILE A 136 2.29 16.58 4.55
CA ILE A 136 2.67 17.55 3.50
C ILE A 136 3.87 18.40 3.92
N GLY A 137 3.96 18.78 5.19
CA GLY A 137 5.13 19.50 5.73
C GLY A 137 6.42 18.66 5.69
N ARG A 138 6.31 17.33 5.82
CA ARG A 138 7.47 16.42 5.77
C ARG A 138 7.85 15.99 4.37
N VAL A 139 6.88 15.84 3.47
CA VAL A 139 7.06 15.34 2.11
C VAL A 139 6.47 16.30 1.11
N GLN A 140 7.29 17.15 0.54
CA GLN A 140 6.91 18.18 -0.42
C GLN A 140 6.09 17.66 -1.61
N GLY A 141 6.33 16.41 -2.05
CA GLY A 141 5.57 15.78 -3.12
C GLY A 141 4.19 15.24 -2.73
N ALA A 142 3.84 15.17 -1.44
CA ALA A 142 2.59 14.55 -0.99
C ALA A 142 1.36 15.35 -1.44
N ASN A 143 1.41 16.68 -1.35
CA ASN A 143 0.32 17.55 -1.82
C ASN A 143 0.17 17.45 -3.34
N PHE A 144 1.27 17.46 -4.08
CA PHE A 144 1.27 17.22 -5.53
C PHE A 144 0.67 15.84 -5.87
N ALA A 145 1.08 14.79 -5.19
CA ALA A 145 0.55 13.45 -5.38
C ALA A 145 -0.96 13.34 -5.08
N SER A 146 -1.46 14.07 -4.07
CA SER A 146 -2.90 14.09 -3.74
C SER A 146 -3.74 14.77 -4.82
N ILE A 147 -3.22 15.81 -5.44
CA ILE A 147 -3.90 16.59 -6.49
C ILE A 147 -3.78 15.86 -7.84
N TYR A 148 -2.58 15.37 -8.16
CA TYR A 148 -2.25 14.82 -9.48
C TYR A 148 -2.15 13.30 -9.51
N GLY A 149 -2.41 12.60 -8.40
CA GLY A 149 -2.20 11.17 -8.28
C GLY A 149 -2.93 10.30 -9.32
N ARG A 150 -3.99 10.85 -9.94
CA ARG A 150 -4.73 10.22 -11.03
C ARG A 150 -4.55 10.90 -12.40
N THR A 151 -3.54 11.75 -12.54
CA THR A 151 -3.28 12.51 -13.77
C THR A 151 -2.06 11.99 -14.52
N LYS A 152 -1.87 12.41 -15.75
CA LYS A 152 -0.68 12.09 -16.57
C LYS A 152 0.64 12.49 -15.93
N ALA A 153 0.66 13.51 -15.08
CA ALA A 153 1.85 13.94 -14.37
C ALA A 153 2.43 12.83 -13.48
N MET A 154 1.59 11.87 -13.03
CA MET A 154 1.97 10.70 -12.24
C MET A 154 1.97 9.40 -13.05
N GLY A 155 2.06 9.47 -14.38
CA GLY A 155 2.12 8.32 -15.27
C GLY A 155 0.78 7.87 -15.85
N TYR A 156 -0.32 8.59 -15.61
CA TYR A 156 -1.62 8.32 -16.24
C TYR A 156 -1.72 8.97 -17.62
N ARG A 157 -2.36 8.29 -18.58
CA ARG A 157 -2.35 8.68 -20.00
C ARG A 157 -3.27 9.85 -20.38
N THR A 158 -4.21 10.28 -19.51
CA THR A 158 -5.16 11.36 -19.85
C THR A 158 -5.34 12.34 -18.70
N ILE A 159 -4.96 13.60 -18.94
CA ILE A 159 -5.31 14.73 -18.06
C ILE A 159 -6.58 15.34 -18.64
N THR A 160 -7.66 15.35 -17.87
CA THR A 160 -8.88 16.09 -18.21
C THR A 160 -8.82 17.43 -17.48
N LEU A 161 -8.94 18.52 -18.22
CA LEU A 161 -9.01 19.84 -17.65
C LEU A 161 -10.32 19.95 -16.86
N PRO A 162 -10.32 20.42 -15.58
CA PRO A 162 -11.56 20.61 -14.85
C PRO A 162 -12.49 21.62 -15.54
N PRO A 163 -13.82 21.44 -15.47
CA PRO A 163 -14.77 22.36 -16.05
C PRO A 163 -14.53 23.79 -15.55
N GLY A 164 -14.59 24.77 -16.44
CA GLY A 164 -14.40 26.19 -16.10
C GLY A 164 -12.94 26.65 -16.04
N HIS A 165 -11.96 25.77 -16.21
CA HIS A 165 -10.56 26.14 -16.26
C HIS A 165 -9.96 26.10 -17.66
N THR A 166 -9.07 27.04 -17.95
CA THR A 166 -8.07 26.94 -19.01
C THR A 166 -6.80 26.30 -18.44
N TRP A 167 -5.92 25.77 -19.25
CA TRP A 167 -4.63 25.24 -18.77
C TRP A 167 -3.84 26.26 -17.95
N LYS A 168 -3.88 27.53 -18.37
CA LYS A 168 -3.22 28.63 -17.66
C LYS A 168 -3.84 28.89 -16.30
N SER A 169 -5.18 29.03 -16.22
CA SER A 169 -5.87 29.27 -14.95
C SER A 169 -5.75 28.08 -14.00
N TYR A 170 -5.74 26.86 -14.52
CA TYR A 170 -5.56 25.67 -13.73
C TYR A 170 -4.13 25.56 -13.17
N THR A 171 -3.13 25.93 -13.97
CA THR A 171 -1.73 26.01 -13.49
C THR A 171 -1.59 27.05 -12.36
N HIS A 172 -2.18 28.25 -12.50
CA HIS A 172 -2.18 29.24 -11.44
C HIS A 172 -2.89 28.74 -10.17
N PHE A 173 -4.07 28.16 -10.31
CA PHE A 173 -4.79 27.55 -9.19
C PHE A 173 -3.93 26.54 -8.45
N LEU A 174 -3.19 25.71 -9.16
CA LEU A 174 -2.33 24.71 -8.56
C LEU A 174 -1.09 25.31 -7.88
N LEU A 175 -0.49 26.33 -8.46
CA LEU A 175 0.62 27.07 -7.85
C LEU A 175 0.17 27.82 -6.60
N ASP A 176 -0.97 28.49 -6.65
CA ASP A 176 -1.54 29.22 -5.51
C ASP A 176 -1.88 28.29 -4.36
N THR A 177 -2.45 27.11 -4.63
CA THR A 177 -2.70 26.09 -3.60
C THR A 177 -1.42 25.48 -3.03
N CYS A 178 -0.32 25.50 -3.77
CA CYS A 178 0.99 25.06 -3.29
C CYS A 178 1.68 26.13 -2.43
N LEU A 179 1.54 27.40 -2.78
CA LEU A 179 2.16 28.54 -2.08
C LEU A 179 1.47 28.90 -0.76
N LEU A 180 0.14 28.73 -0.66
CA LEU A 180 -0.60 28.95 0.59
C LEU A 180 -0.12 28.05 1.72
N TYR A 181 0.31 26.81 1.41
CA TYR A 181 0.83 25.89 2.41
C TYR A 181 2.27 26.16 2.84
N THR A 182 3.04 26.92 2.05
CA THR A 182 4.43 27.27 2.40
C THR A 182 4.53 28.56 3.22
N SER A 183 3.54 29.46 3.15
CA SER A 183 3.50 30.69 3.96
C SER A 183 3.07 30.42 5.41
N ASP A 184 2.08 29.56 5.63
CA ASP A 184 1.58 29.24 6.97
C ASP A 184 2.57 28.39 7.79
N ALA A 185 3.49 27.68 7.14
CA ALA A 185 4.53 26.89 7.82
C ALA A 185 5.81 27.69 8.13
N ALA A 186 5.89 28.94 7.67
CA ALA A 186 7.05 29.83 7.93
C ALA A 186 6.82 30.81 9.09
N ASP A 187 5.57 30.90 9.58
CA ASP A 187 5.18 31.84 10.66
C ASP A 187 4.96 31.13 12.03
N GLU A 188 5.29 29.84 12.16
CA GLU A 188 5.41 29.09 13.41
C GLU A 188 6.89 28.72 13.68
#